data_c1af4ff1eb4f3944f87fe1f22bc0ca3f
#
_entry.id   c1af4ff1eb4f3944f87fe1f22bc0ca3f
#
_cell.length_a   1.000
_cell.length_b   1.000
_cell.length_c   1.000
_cell.angle_alpha   90.00
_cell.angle_beta   90.00
_cell.angle_gamma   90.00
#
_symmetry.space_group_name_H-M   'P 1'
#
loop_
_entity.id
_entity.type
_entity.pdbx_description
1 polymer ?
#
loop_
_entity_poly.entity_id
_entity_poly.type
_entity_poly.pdbx_seq_one_letter_code
_entity_poly.pdbx_strand_id
1 'polypeptide(L)'
;MRVSMKYFNIPADSQGACDSFTYGEVEDYTINLVEGSGEINYCASAASNSNYFHISNVSVGSLNNNSGSDNGYGDYTNVSTTLSAGSTYTLSATEGTTYNYDQDWRAWIDFNGDGIFSSNEMVLDVENTSSTTVSSSFNVPSTASGEVRMRVSMKYFNIPAASQGACDSFTYGEVEDYTINI
;
A
#
# COMPACT_ATOMS: atom_id res chain seq x y z
N MET A 1 -20.28 21.43 10.40
CA MET A 1 -21.43 20.53 10.70
C MET A 1 -22.60 21.39 11.09
N ARG A 2 -23.79 21.08 10.54
CA ARG A 2 -25.02 21.76 10.92
C ARG A 2 -25.97 20.76 11.58
N VAL A 3 -26.52 21.11 12.70
CA VAL A 3 -27.57 20.35 13.41
C VAL A 3 -28.83 21.21 13.40
N SER A 4 -29.95 20.64 12.98
CA SER A 4 -31.24 21.33 13.01
C SER A 4 -32.29 20.49 13.72
N MET A 5 -33.04 21.12 14.58
CA MET A 5 -34.22 20.56 15.26
C MET A 5 -35.45 21.39 14.93
N LYS A 6 -36.52 20.76 14.51
CA LYS A 6 -37.82 21.44 14.32
C LYS A 6 -38.96 20.72 15.02
N TYR A 7 -40.02 21.45 15.28
CA TYR A 7 -41.22 20.88 15.85
C TYR A 7 -41.89 19.90 14.85
N PHE A 8 -42.32 18.73 15.33
CA PHE A 8 -42.67 17.57 14.49
C PHE A 8 -43.90 17.79 13.57
N ASN A 9 -44.75 18.77 13.85
CA ASN A 9 -45.97 19.04 13.08
C ASN A 9 -45.72 19.83 11.77
N ILE A 10 -44.47 20.03 11.39
CA ILE A 10 -44.06 20.63 10.12
C ILE A 10 -43.59 19.49 9.19
N PRO A 11 -44.02 19.47 7.91
CA PRO A 11 -43.62 18.42 6.97
C PRO A 11 -42.09 18.17 6.94
N ALA A 12 -41.71 16.89 6.84
CA ALA A 12 -40.30 16.48 6.88
C ALA A 12 -39.48 17.03 5.72
N ASP A 13 -40.10 17.24 4.57
CA ASP A 13 -39.53 17.80 3.35
C ASP A 13 -39.07 19.27 3.47
N SER A 14 -39.49 19.96 4.56
CA SER A 14 -39.08 21.34 4.88
C SER A 14 -37.92 21.40 5.90
N GLN A 15 -37.09 20.40 6.02
CA GLN A 15 -35.94 20.39 6.93
C GLN A 15 -34.60 20.11 6.17
N GLY A 16 -34.42 20.77 5.04
CA GLY A 16 -33.15 20.81 4.37
C GLY A 16 -32.10 21.63 5.13
N ALA A 17 -30.84 21.42 4.81
CA ALA A 17 -29.75 22.12 5.51
C ALA A 17 -29.79 23.65 5.40
N CYS A 18 -30.48 24.18 4.39
CA CYS A 18 -30.66 25.62 4.14
C CYS A 18 -32.09 26.12 4.36
N ASP A 19 -32.98 25.31 4.89
CA ASP A 19 -34.38 25.67 5.08
C ASP A 19 -34.57 26.50 6.36
N SER A 20 -35.59 27.36 6.33
CA SER A 20 -36.08 28.13 7.48
C SER A 20 -37.40 27.55 7.95
N PHE A 21 -37.58 27.47 9.26
CA PHE A 21 -38.81 26.98 9.87
C PHE A 21 -39.21 27.84 11.08
N THR A 22 -40.48 27.79 11.44
CA THR A 22 -41.02 28.71 12.45
C THR A 22 -40.67 28.31 13.88
N TYR A 23 -40.61 27.01 14.17
CA TYR A 23 -40.33 26.47 15.51
C TYR A 23 -39.23 25.45 15.45
N GLY A 24 -38.16 25.75 16.15
CA GLY A 24 -36.96 24.90 16.22
C GLY A 24 -35.68 25.71 16.37
N GLU A 25 -34.57 25.06 16.19
CA GLU A 25 -33.24 25.64 16.35
C GLU A 25 -32.29 25.06 15.29
N VAL A 26 -31.31 25.86 14.86
CA VAL A 26 -30.23 25.46 13.99
C VAL A 26 -28.92 25.85 14.65
N GLU A 27 -28.03 24.91 14.78
CA GLU A 27 -26.69 25.13 15.31
C GLU A 27 -25.64 24.77 14.26
N ASP A 28 -24.66 25.66 14.06
CA ASP A 28 -23.50 25.42 13.20
C ASP A 28 -22.25 25.22 14.02
N TYR A 29 -21.54 24.13 13.73
CA TYR A 29 -20.28 23.79 14.36
C TYR A 29 -19.16 23.71 13.34
N THR A 30 -18.00 24.24 13.68
CA THR A 30 -16.77 23.99 12.94
C THR A 30 -16.20 22.64 13.39
N ILE A 31 -16.01 21.74 12.44
CA ILE A 31 -15.29 20.49 12.67
C ILE A 31 -13.96 20.61 11.95
N ASN A 32 -12.88 20.56 12.69
CA ASN A 32 -11.57 20.40 12.10
C ASN A 32 -11.36 18.90 11.87
N LEU A 33 -11.36 18.51 10.60
CA LEU A 33 -10.89 17.18 10.22
C LEU A 33 -9.36 17.26 10.25
N VAL A 34 -8.78 16.74 11.29
CA VAL A 34 -7.33 16.44 11.30
C VAL A 34 -7.18 15.07 10.66
N GLU A 35 -6.27 14.95 9.70
CA GLU A 35 -5.80 13.63 9.30
C GLU A 35 -5.39 12.91 10.57
N GLY A 36 -5.94 11.72 10.77
CA GLY A 36 -5.62 10.94 11.96
C GLY A 36 -4.12 10.73 12.00
N SER A 37 -3.45 11.30 13.01
CA SER A 37 -2.06 10.97 13.34
C SER A 37 -1.97 9.58 13.99
N GLY A 38 -2.90 8.70 13.65
CA GLY A 38 -2.82 7.29 13.99
C GLY A 38 -1.71 6.67 13.15
N GLU A 39 -0.72 6.11 13.81
CA GLU A 39 0.30 5.28 13.18
C GLU A 39 -0.42 4.18 12.37
N ILE A 40 -0.24 4.20 11.04
CA ILE A 40 -0.83 3.18 10.17
C ILE A 40 -0.06 1.88 10.43
N ASN A 41 -0.76 0.89 10.97
CA ASN A 41 -0.18 -0.41 11.25
C ASN A 41 -0.43 -1.36 10.09
N TYR A 42 0.63 -1.72 9.38
CA TYR A 42 0.57 -2.73 8.34
C TYR A 42 0.71 -4.14 8.92
N CYS A 43 0.08 -5.10 8.29
CA CYS A 43 0.21 -6.50 8.66
C CYS A 43 1.65 -6.99 8.54
N ALA A 44 2.06 -7.89 9.41
CA ALA A 44 3.36 -8.55 9.32
C ALA A 44 3.41 -9.50 8.12
N SER A 45 4.57 -9.56 7.46
CA SER A 45 4.89 -10.53 6.43
C SER A 45 6.41 -10.73 6.42
N ALA A 46 6.86 -11.98 6.30
CA ALA A 46 8.28 -12.30 6.26
C ALA A 46 8.50 -13.71 5.70
N ALA A 47 9.69 -13.97 5.17
CA ALA A 47 10.18 -15.33 4.97
C ALA A 47 10.96 -15.82 6.18
N SER A 48 10.98 -17.13 6.41
CA SER A 48 11.79 -17.73 7.48
C SER A 48 13.25 -17.90 7.10
N ASN A 49 13.57 -17.85 5.80
CA ASN A 49 14.91 -18.12 5.28
C ASN A 49 15.12 -17.38 3.94
N SER A 50 16.00 -16.39 3.95
CA SER A 50 16.43 -15.62 2.77
C SER A 50 17.85 -15.97 2.30
N ASN A 51 18.51 -16.96 2.87
CA ASN A 51 19.88 -17.29 2.53
C ASN A 51 20.09 -17.71 1.07
N TYR A 52 19.07 -18.32 0.49
CA TYR A 52 19.12 -18.83 -0.89
C TYR A 52 18.35 -17.96 -1.88
N PHE A 53 17.34 -17.25 -1.40
CA PHE A 53 16.43 -16.43 -2.18
C PHE A 53 16.20 -15.13 -1.43
N HIS A 54 16.72 -14.04 -1.95
CA HIS A 54 16.54 -12.70 -1.37
C HIS A 54 16.44 -11.65 -2.48
N ILE A 55 15.93 -10.51 -2.11
CA ILE A 55 15.88 -9.33 -2.97
C ILE A 55 17.24 -8.64 -2.89
N SER A 56 17.85 -8.28 -4.01
CA SER A 56 19.14 -7.56 -4.03
C SER A 56 19.01 -6.12 -4.48
N ASN A 57 17.94 -5.78 -5.18
CA ASN A 57 17.66 -4.41 -5.60
C ASN A 57 16.15 -4.20 -5.81
N VAL A 58 15.67 -3.06 -5.37
CA VAL A 58 14.34 -2.53 -5.71
C VAL A 58 14.49 -1.11 -6.22
N SER A 59 13.84 -0.81 -7.35
CA SER A 59 13.87 0.53 -7.93
C SER A 59 12.50 0.97 -8.45
N VAL A 60 12.11 2.22 -8.11
CA VAL A 60 10.93 2.91 -8.62
C VAL A 60 11.10 4.43 -8.46
N GLY A 61 10.79 5.21 -9.48
CA GLY A 61 11.03 6.65 -9.45
C GLY A 61 12.51 6.99 -9.24
N SER A 62 12.84 7.69 -8.17
CA SER A 62 14.22 7.97 -7.75
C SER A 62 14.75 6.97 -6.71
N LEU A 63 13.90 6.10 -6.16
CA LEU A 63 14.33 5.03 -5.27
C LEU A 63 15.13 4.00 -6.06
N ASN A 64 16.30 3.66 -5.56
CA ASN A 64 17.13 2.57 -6.05
C ASN A 64 17.92 2.02 -4.85
N ASN A 65 17.35 1.01 -4.20
CA ASN A 65 17.92 0.40 -3.01
C ASN A 65 18.65 -0.90 -3.38
N ASN A 66 19.95 -0.94 -3.14
CA ASN A 66 20.70 -2.19 -3.17
C ASN A 66 20.68 -2.77 -1.76
N SER A 67 19.91 -3.80 -1.58
CA SER A 67 19.75 -4.56 -0.35
C SER A 67 20.59 -5.83 -0.35
N GLY A 68 20.37 -6.68 0.56
CA GLY A 68 20.96 -8.00 0.66
C GLY A 68 20.01 -8.91 1.41
N SER A 69 20.46 -10.08 1.83
CA SER A 69 19.63 -10.95 2.66
C SER A 69 19.41 -10.36 4.06
N ASP A 70 18.15 -10.02 4.37
CA ASP A 70 17.73 -9.37 5.61
C ASP A 70 17.04 -10.35 6.58
N ASN A 71 17.43 -11.62 6.56
CA ASN A 71 16.82 -12.68 7.35
C ASN A 71 15.31 -12.85 7.11
N GLY A 72 14.86 -12.52 5.89
CA GLY A 72 13.50 -12.71 5.43
C GLY A 72 12.59 -11.49 5.47
N TYR A 73 13.02 -10.41 6.14
CA TYR A 73 12.31 -9.13 6.14
C TYR A 73 13.27 -7.95 6.26
N GLY A 74 13.25 -7.10 5.25
CA GLY A 74 13.97 -5.82 5.21
C GLY A 74 13.05 -4.64 5.50
N ASP A 75 13.31 -3.92 6.59
CA ASP A 75 12.65 -2.65 6.87
C ASP A 75 13.44 -1.49 6.27
N TYR A 76 13.02 -1.05 5.09
CA TYR A 76 13.55 0.10 4.38
C TYR A 76 12.57 1.28 4.36
N THR A 77 11.75 1.42 5.38
CA THR A 77 10.77 2.53 5.48
C THR A 77 11.43 3.90 5.62
N ASN A 78 12.73 3.94 5.95
CA ASN A 78 13.54 5.15 5.92
C ASN A 78 14.07 5.49 4.50
N VAL A 79 13.86 4.62 3.51
CA VAL A 79 14.19 4.84 2.10
C VAL A 79 12.91 5.18 1.35
N SER A 80 12.87 6.34 0.71
CA SER A 80 11.65 6.84 0.07
C SER A 80 11.89 7.42 -1.31
N THR A 81 10.80 7.54 -2.08
CA THR A 81 10.73 8.29 -3.33
C THR A 81 9.42 9.05 -3.40
N THR A 82 9.39 10.11 -4.24
CA THR A 82 8.15 10.82 -4.54
C THR A 82 7.62 10.39 -5.89
N LEU A 83 6.35 10.00 -5.93
CA LEU A 83 5.61 9.68 -7.15
C LEU A 83 4.47 10.69 -7.32
N SER A 84 4.22 11.11 -8.56
CA SER A 84 3.14 12.06 -8.85
C SER A 84 1.83 11.33 -9.11
N ALA A 85 0.76 11.74 -8.44
CA ALA A 85 -0.60 11.25 -8.70
C ALA A 85 -0.97 11.40 -10.19
N GLY A 86 -1.64 10.41 -10.76
CA GLY A 86 -2.02 10.34 -12.17
C GLY A 86 -0.90 9.99 -13.15
N SER A 87 0.33 9.77 -12.67
CA SER A 87 1.49 9.42 -13.51
C SER A 87 1.75 7.92 -13.54
N THR A 88 2.47 7.49 -14.57
CA THR A 88 2.89 6.08 -14.76
C THR A 88 4.35 5.93 -14.35
N TYR A 89 4.62 4.86 -13.60
CA TYR A 89 5.98 4.48 -13.19
C TYR A 89 6.23 3.00 -13.47
N THR A 90 7.50 2.62 -13.47
CA THR A 90 7.91 1.22 -13.54
C THR A 90 8.61 0.85 -12.24
N LEU A 91 8.12 -0.19 -11.59
CA LEU A 91 8.79 -0.89 -10.50
C LEU A 91 9.68 -1.98 -11.10
N SER A 92 10.92 -2.07 -10.66
CA SER A 92 11.81 -3.20 -10.97
C SER A 92 12.37 -3.78 -9.69
N ALA A 93 12.45 -5.10 -9.63
CA ALA A 93 13.05 -5.84 -8.52
C ALA A 93 14.00 -6.90 -9.05
N THR A 94 15.14 -7.08 -8.38
CA THR A 94 16.21 -7.99 -8.79
C THR A 94 16.51 -8.97 -7.67
N GLU A 95 16.66 -10.24 -8.03
CA GLU A 95 17.07 -11.28 -7.09
C GLU A 95 18.57 -11.21 -6.75
N GLY A 96 18.91 -11.63 -5.55
CA GLY A 96 20.30 -11.74 -5.07
C GLY A 96 20.82 -13.18 -4.98
N THR A 97 20.07 -14.14 -5.49
CA THR A 97 20.47 -15.55 -5.43
C THR A 97 21.50 -15.91 -6.51
N THR A 98 22.29 -16.92 -6.23
CA THR A 98 23.18 -17.57 -7.21
C THR A 98 22.57 -18.84 -7.80
N TYR A 99 21.38 -19.20 -7.37
CA TYR A 99 20.67 -20.41 -7.81
C TYR A 99 19.66 -20.06 -8.90
N ASN A 100 19.68 -20.82 -9.98
CA ASN A 100 18.75 -20.62 -11.10
C ASN A 100 17.46 -21.44 -10.86
N TYR A 101 16.63 -20.96 -9.94
CA TYR A 101 15.31 -21.52 -9.66
C TYR A 101 14.24 -20.47 -9.93
N ASP A 102 13.03 -20.92 -10.24
CA ASP A 102 11.91 -20.03 -10.46
C ASP A 102 11.42 -19.40 -9.15
N GLN A 103 11.01 -18.15 -9.24
CA GLN A 103 10.47 -17.37 -8.13
C GLN A 103 9.12 -16.78 -8.52
N ASP A 104 8.34 -16.45 -7.49
CA ASP A 104 7.14 -15.65 -7.58
C ASP A 104 7.40 -14.29 -6.95
N TRP A 105 6.98 -13.23 -7.63
CA TRP A 105 7.19 -11.84 -7.22
C TRP A 105 5.86 -11.11 -7.12
N ARG A 106 5.64 -10.41 -6.03
CA ARG A 106 4.50 -9.52 -5.84
C ARG A 106 4.91 -8.21 -5.19
N ALA A 107 4.24 -7.13 -5.57
CA ALA A 107 4.39 -5.86 -4.88
C ALA A 107 3.07 -5.12 -4.81
N TRP A 108 2.91 -4.35 -3.73
CA TRP A 108 1.73 -3.52 -3.45
C TRP A 108 2.18 -2.12 -3.05
N ILE A 109 1.35 -1.13 -3.37
CA ILE A 109 1.44 0.23 -2.84
C ILE A 109 0.08 0.58 -2.27
N ASP A 110 0.02 0.89 -0.97
CA ASP A 110 -1.20 1.31 -0.28
C ASP A 110 -1.59 2.73 -0.72
N PHE A 111 -2.20 2.86 -1.90
CA PHE A 111 -2.49 4.16 -2.51
C PHE A 111 -3.54 4.98 -1.77
N ASN A 112 -4.41 4.34 -0.98
CA ASN A 112 -5.48 5.00 -0.25
C ASN A 112 -5.09 5.31 1.21
N GLY A 113 -3.94 4.79 1.69
CA GLY A 113 -3.41 5.05 3.03
C GLY A 113 -4.25 4.43 4.15
N ASP A 114 -4.95 3.31 3.89
CA ASP A 114 -5.81 2.67 4.89
C ASP A 114 -5.10 1.59 5.73
N GLY A 115 -3.83 1.28 5.41
CA GLY A 115 -3.03 0.26 6.09
C GLY A 115 -3.27 -1.16 5.59
N ILE A 116 -4.03 -1.32 4.52
CA ILE A 116 -4.40 -2.62 3.95
C ILE A 116 -3.91 -2.70 2.51
N PHE A 117 -3.07 -3.66 2.20
CA PHE A 117 -2.67 -3.95 0.83
C PHE A 117 -3.78 -4.74 0.12
N SER A 118 -4.63 -4.04 -0.61
CA SER A 118 -5.74 -4.62 -1.35
C SER A 118 -5.33 -5.09 -2.75
N SER A 119 -6.15 -5.92 -3.40
CA SER A 119 -5.82 -6.48 -4.73
C SER A 119 -5.73 -5.43 -5.83
N ASN A 120 -6.42 -4.29 -5.70
CA ASN A 120 -6.35 -3.18 -6.64
C ASN A 120 -5.13 -2.27 -6.43
N GLU A 121 -4.33 -2.54 -5.41
CA GLU A 121 -3.08 -1.86 -5.07
C GLU A 121 -1.85 -2.71 -5.41
N MET A 122 -2.08 -3.90 -5.95
CA MET A 122 -1.00 -4.75 -6.44
C MET A 122 -0.43 -4.17 -7.74
N VAL A 123 0.85 -3.82 -7.73
CA VAL A 123 1.58 -3.16 -8.83
C VAL A 123 2.55 -4.10 -9.56
N LEU A 124 2.83 -5.25 -8.98
CA LEU A 124 3.65 -6.32 -9.58
C LEU A 124 3.04 -7.67 -9.22
N ASP A 125 2.87 -8.53 -10.22
CA ASP A 125 2.47 -9.93 -10.05
C ASP A 125 3.14 -10.75 -11.15
N VAL A 126 4.19 -11.48 -10.81
CA VAL A 126 4.95 -12.34 -11.73
C VAL A 126 5.17 -13.67 -11.04
N GLU A 127 4.66 -14.72 -11.63
CA GLU A 127 4.76 -16.07 -11.09
C GLU A 127 5.69 -16.94 -11.94
N ASN A 128 6.34 -17.88 -11.28
CA ASN A 128 7.11 -18.95 -11.89
C ASN A 128 8.12 -18.46 -12.94
N THR A 129 8.98 -17.53 -12.52
CA THR A 129 10.01 -16.94 -13.38
C THR A 129 11.42 -17.21 -12.88
N SER A 130 12.33 -17.54 -13.80
CA SER A 130 13.78 -17.61 -13.56
C SER A 130 14.51 -16.33 -13.99
N SER A 131 13.77 -15.26 -14.30
CA SER A 131 14.37 -13.98 -14.62
C SER A 131 14.99 -13.34 -13.40
N THR A 132 16.24 -12.95 -13.50
CA THR A 132 16.97 -12.28 -12.41
C THR A 132 16.40 -10.92 -12.05
N THR A 133 15.72 -10.28 -12.99
CA THR A 133 15.03 -9.00 -12.77
C THR A 133 13.63 -9.08 -13.33
N VAL A 134 12.66 -8.66 -12.53
CA VAL A 134 11.26 -8.50 -12.92
C VAL A 134 10.90 -7.02 -12.92
N SER A 135 9.95 -6.64 -13.76
CA SER A 135 9.44 -5.26 -13.78
C SER A 135 7.99 -5.20 -14.22
N SER A 136 7.29 -4.21 -13.70
CA SER A 136 5.90 -3.91 -14.08
C SER A 136 5.67 -2.41 -14.11
N SER A 137 4.91 -1.94 -15.09
CA SER A 137 4.46 -0.56 -15.15
C SER A 137 3.08 -0.43 -14.50
N PHE A 138 2.90 0.61 -13.67
CA PHE A 138 1.66 0.88 -12.98
C PHE A 138 1.30 2.37 -13.02
N ASN A 139 0.03 2.68 -12.82
CA ASN A 139 -0.45 4.05 -12.73
C ASN A 139 -0.71 4.41 -11.26
N VAL A 140 -0.18 5.55 -10.82
CA VAL A 140 -0.54 6.12 -9.51
C VAL A 140 -1.95 6.70 -9.64
N PRO A 141 -2.93 6.30 -8.79
CA PRO A 141 -4.26 6.89 -8.84
C PRO A 141 -4.22 8.41 -8.69
N SER A 142 -5.06 9.14 -9.44
CA SER A 142 -5.11 10.61 -9.37
C SER A 142 -5.63 11.13 -8.02
N THR A 143 -6.23 10.26 -7.22
CA THR A 143 -6.74 10.56 -5.88
C THR A 143 -5.77 10.16 -4.76
N ALA A 144 -4.67 9.48 -5.09
CA ALA A 144 -3.66 9.09 -4.12
C ALA A 144 -2.88 10.32 -3.61
N SER A 145 -2.54 10.31 -2.33
CA SER A 145 -1.78 11.41 -1.70
C SER A 145 -1.21 10.98 -0.36
N GLY A 146 -0.17 11.67 0.09
CA GLY A 146 0.42 11.47 1.41
C GLY A 146 1.57 10.47 1.41
N GLU A 147 2.00 10.08 2.61
CA GLU A 147 3.04 9.08 2.83
C GLU A 147 2.39 7.71 2.98
N VAL A 148 2.75 6.77 2.12
CA VAL A 148 2.17 5.43 2.06
C VAL A 148 3.26 4.36 2.01
N ARG A 149 2.88 3.10 2.26
CA ARG A 149 3.78 1.95 2.24
C ARG A 149 3.78 1.26 0.88
N MET A 150 4.97 0.91 0.41
CA MET A 150 5.17 -0.09 -0.63
C MET A 150 5.77 -1.33 -0.02
N ARG A 151 5.24 -2.50 -0.36
CA ARG A 151 5.77 -3.83 -0.01
C ARG A 151 6.15 -4.58 -1.25
N VAL A 152 7.35 -5.15 -1.27
CA VAL A 152 7.84 -6.06 -2.30
C VAL A 152 8.09 -7.42 -1.67
N SER A 153 7.61 -8.49 -2.31
CA SER A 153 7.73 -9.86 -1.84
C SER A 153 8.29 -10.73 -2.95
N MET A 154 9.33 -11.46 -2.64
CA MET A 154 9.89 -12.52 -3.48
C MET A 154 9.81 -13.85 -2.75
N LYS A 155 9.35 -14.88 -3.44
CA LYS A 155 9.17 -16.21 -2.87
C LYS A 155 9.66 -17.28 -3.84
N TYR A 156 10.28 -18.35 -3.31
CA TYR A 156 10.57 -19.54 -4.09
C TYR A 156 9.28 -20.18 -4.61
N PHE A 157 9.21 -20.44 -5.93
CA PHE A 157 7.96 -20.77 -6.61
C PHE A 157 7.29 -22.08 -6.12
N ASN A 158 8.06 -23.04 -5.63
CA ASN A 158 7.56 -24.34 -5.19
C ASN A 158 6.70 -24.29 -3.89
N ILE A 159 6.45 -23.10 -3.37
CA ILE A 159 5.48 -22.82 -2.31
C ILE A 159 4.19 -22.35 -3.00
N PRO A 160 3.01 -22.87 -2.65
CA PRO A 160 1.77 -22.50 -3.33
C PRO A 160 1.59 -20.97 -3.45
N ALA A 161 1.22 -20.49 -4.63
CA ALA A 161 1.02 -19.07 -4.92
C ALA A 161 0.01 -18.41 -3.97
N ALA A 162 -0.99 -19.16 -3.50
CA ALA A 162 -1.97 -18.72 -2.50
C ALA A 162 -1.34 -18.29 -1.17
N SER A 163 -0.08 -18.64 -0.89
CA SER A 163 0.64 -18.22 0.32
C SER A 163 1.54 -17.00 0.09
N GLN A 164 1.31 -16.19 -0.92
CA GLN A 164 2.04 -14.95 -1.18
C GLN A 164 1.10 -13.73 -1.22
N GLY A 165 0.15 -13.66 -0.30
CA GLY A 165 -0.56 -12.45 0.01
C GLY A 165 0.35 -11.44 0.69
N ALA A 166 -0.03 -10.17 0.69
CA ALA A 166 0.78 -9.10 1.29
C ALA A 166 1.04 -9.30 2.79
N CYS A 167 0.21 -10.08 3.48
CA CYS A 167 0.30 -10.38 4.92
C CYS A 167 0.73 -11.83 5.22
N ASP A 168 1.13 -12.57 4.20
CA ASP A 168 1.51 -13.97 4.39
C ASP A 168 2.98 -14.11 4.80
N SER A 169 3.26 -15.14 5.58
CA SER A 169 4.63 -15.58 5.86
C SER A 169 4.91 -16.90 5.15
N PHE A 170 6.12 -17.07 4.66
CA PHE A 170 6.54 -18.23 3.89
C PHE A 170 7.95 -18.68 4.26
N THR A 171 8.39 -19.82 3.72
CA THR A 171 9.66 -20.41 4.16
C THR A 171 10.87 -19.79 3.45
N TYR A 172 10.87 -19.70 2.10
CA TYR A 172 12.02 -19.27 1.33
C TYR A 172 11.71 -18.04 0.49
N GLY A 173 12.46 -16.98 0.68
CA GLY A 173 12.32 -15.71 0.00
C GLY A 173 12.61 -14.53 0.91
N GLU A 174 12.04 -13.37 0.58
CA GLU A 174 12.20 -12.13 1.34
C GLU A 174 11.06 -11.16 1.09
N VAL A 175 10.79 -10.33 2.06
CA VAL A 175 9.85 -9.21 1.99
C VAL A 175 10.58 -7.93 2.35
N GLU A 176 10.34 -6.86 1.59
CA GLU A 176 10.91 -5.53 1.86
C GLU A 176 9.81 -4.47 1.85
N ASP A 177 9.85 -3.58 2.85
CA ASP A 177 8.94 -2.45 2.97
C ASP A 177 9.65 -1.12 2.76
N TYR A 178 9.02 -0.21 2.00
CA TYR A 178 9.51 1.10 1.63
C TYR A 178 8.46 2.19 1.83
N THR A 179 8.90 3.45 1.89
CA THR A 179 8.00 4.61 1.93
C THR A 179 7.85 5.24 0.54
N ILE A 180 6.62 5.52 0.14
CA ILE A 180 6.28 6.27 -1.07
C ILE A 180 5.57 7.56 -0.64
N ASN A 181 6.04 8.70 -1.14
CA ASN A 181 5.39 10.00 -0.99
C ASN A 181 4.63 10.32 -2.28
N ILE A 182 3.34 10.65 -2.19
CA ILE A 182 2.49 10.96 -3.35
C ILE A 182 1.92 12.38 -3.22
#